data_8a030431f718986fa129b09391381154
#
_entry.id   8a030431f718986fa129b09391381154
#
_cell.length_a   1.000
_cell.length_b   1.000
_cell.length_c   1.000
_cell.angle_alpha   90.00
_cell.angle_beta   90.00
_cell.angle_gamma   90.00
#
_symmetry.space_group_name_H-M   'P 1'
#
loop_
_entity.id
_entity.type
_entity.pdbx_description
1 polymer ?
#
loop_
_entity_poly.entity_id
_entity_poly.type
_entity_poly.pdbx_seq_one_letter_code
_entity_poly.pdbx_strand_id
1 'polypeptide(L)'
;MTPKALNSYFADFARAAANYDADAVAGALAVIMAPDATLHMCHPFGDISGAEFQATCLAPLHRAMPDLERRDLIFMAGSTPAVHDTGGQHWIGCCGNYIGTFLAPFLDIPPTGQLAHMRYHEFFRFEEDRIVEMQAIWDIPELMMQAGAWPLAPQLGKFLCTPAPMSGDGLAIEGDGQMALDSVISMLTDLCRFPGDPDPSVMRLEKYWHPRCNWYGPAGIGTGRGISGFRNWHQGPFLRGMPDRKLDAMGDLMSHWLAAGNYVCETGWPNMRLTVTGDGWMGIAPSGREILMRSLDFWRLEEGLIRENWVLVDLLDVYRQLGVDVFARLREFNKARVPGSIPLPDWRNA
;
A
#
# COMPACT_ATOMS: atom_id res chain seq x y z
N MET A 1 10.69 -7.67 22.30
CA MET A 1 9.81 -6.52 22.66
C MET A 1 8.36 -6.99 22.64
N THR A 2 7.48 -6.46 23.49
CA THR A 2 6.07 -6.86 23.49
C THR A 2 5.24 -5.95 22.57
N PRO A 3 4.12 -6.41 22.00
CA PRO A 3 3.21 -5.56 21.24
C PRO A 3 2.79 -4.30 22.01
N LYS A 4 2.55 -4.43 23.31
CA LYS A 4 2.18 -3.29 24.17
C LYS A 4 3.27 -2.23 24.26
N ALA A 5 4.55 -2.64 24.30
CA ALA A 5 5.67 -1.69 24.30
C ALA A 5 5.78 -0.96 22.97
N LEU A 6 5.67 -1.68 21.86
CA LEU A 6 5.66 -1.08 20.51
C LEU A 6 4.53 -0.06 20.36
N ASN A 7 3.31 -0.42 20.78
CA ASN A 7 2.17 0.50 20.75
C ASN A 7 2.42 1.76 21.59
N SER A 8 3.06 1.62 22.75
CA SER A 8 3.39 2.78 23.61
C SER A 8 4.38 3.73 22.95
N TYR A 9 5.40 3.22 22.29
CA TYR A 9 6.37 4.07 21.57
C TYR A 9 5.73 4.82 20.40
N PHE A 10 4.83 4.18 19.69
CA PHE A 10 4.16 4.76 18.52
C PHE A 10 3.01 5.72 18.85
N ALA A 11 2.48 5.67 20.08
CA ALA A 11 1.24 6.35 20.47
C ALA A 11 1.29 7.88 20.33
N ASP A 12 2.42 8.52 20.64
CA ASP A 12 2.55 9.98 20.56
C ASP A 12 2.57 10.44 19.10
N PHE A 13 3.24 9.72 18.21
CA PHE A 13 3.19 9.98 16.79
C PHE A 13 1.77 9.80 16.23
N ALA A 14 1.11 8.68 16.53
CA ALA A 14 -0.26 8.43 16.08
C ALA A 14 -1.23 9.52 16.55
N ARG A 15 -1.10 9.97 17.79
CA ARG A 15 -1.93 11.04 18.35
C ARG A 15 -1.68 12.39 17.68
N ALA A 16 -0.42 12.75 17.45
CA ALA A 16 -0.05 13.99 16.77
C ALA A 16 -0.51 14.02 15.31
N ALA A 17 -0.46 12.86 14.64
CA ALA A 17 -0.84 12.71 13.24
C ALA A 17 -2.35 12.58 13.02
N ALA A 18 -3.14 12.22 14.04
CA ALA A 18 -4.59 12.05 13.94
C ALA A 18 -5.33 13.36 13.61
N ASN A 19 -4.88 14.49 14.21
CA ASN A 19 -5.24 15.83 13.78
C ASN A 19 -3.91 16.55 13.56
N TYR A 20 -3.40 16.51 12.37
CA TYR A 20 -2.01 16.76 12.06
C TYR A 20 -1.52 18.10 12.62
N ASP A 21 -0.76 18.03 13.71
CA ASP A 21 0.03 19.13 14.25
C ASP A 21 1.48 18.93 13.81
N ALA A 22 1.97 19.82 12.95
CA ALA A 22 3.29 19.65 12.33
C ALA A 22 4.43 19.63 13.35
N ASP A 23 4.37 20.44 14.40
CA ASP A 23 5.41 20.53 15.43
C ASP A 23 5.36 19.29 16.35
N ALA A 24 4.15 18.87 16.74
CA ALA A 24 3.95 17.66 17.53
C ALA A 24 4.37 16.39 16.76
N VAL A 25 4.06 16.28 15.47
CA VAL A 25 4.50 15.17 14.59
C VAL A 25 6.02 15.17 14.48
N ALA A 26 6.65 16.30 14.20
CA ALA A 26 8.11 16.41 14.12
C ALA A 26 8.78 16.04 15.44
N GLY A 27 8.22 16.51 16.57
CA GLY A 27 8.70 16.19 17.91
C GLY A 27 8.60 14.69 18.23
N ALA A 28 7.45 14.06 17.94
CA ALA A 28 7.24 12.65 18.15
C ALA A 28 8.18 11.78 17.28
N LEU A 29 8.34 12.13 16.01
CA LEU A 29 9.28 11.44 15.10
C LEU A 29 10.74 11.57 15.58
N ALA A 30 11.16 12.73 16.05
CA ALA A 30 12.52 12.91 16.58
C ALA A 30 12.81 12.03 17.80
N VAL A 31 11.78 11.63 18.54
CA VAL A 31 11.91 10.71 19.68
C VAL A 31 12.03 9.26 19.23
N ILE A 32 11.21 8.83 18.28
CA ILE A 32 11.08 7.39 17.92
C ILE A 32 11.86 6.98 16.66
N MET A 33 12.21 7.92 15.79
CA MET A 33 12.90 7.63 14.52
C MET A 33 14.40 7.80 14.70
N ALA A 34 15.19 6.80 14.35
CA ALA A 34 16.63 6.96 14.27
C ALA A 34 16.95 7.90 13.08
N PRO A 35 17.83 8.89 13.23
CA PRO A 35 18.14 9.84 12.13
C PRO A 35 18.70 9.15 10.89
N ASP A 36 19.41 8.04 11.06
CA ASP A 36 20.01 7.19 10.06
C ASP A 36 19.14 5.98 9.67
N ALA A 37 17.88 5.92 10.17
CA ALA A 37 16.92 4.91 9.74
C ALA A 37 16.79 4.89 8.21
N THR A 38 16.71 3.71 7.63
CA THR A 38 16.44 3.55 6.20
C THR A 38 14.94 3.52 5.95
N LEU A 39 14.42 4.49 5.22
CA LEU A 39 13.01 4.55 4.87
C LEU A 39 12.82 4.22 3.40
N HIS A 40 12.25 3.06 3.14
CA HIS A 40 11.86 2.59 1.81
C HIS A 40 10.47 3.12 1.48
N MET A 41 10.41 4.27 0.83
CA MET A 41 9.18 4.92 0.41
C MET A 41 8.81 4.54 -1.04
N CYS A 42 7.53 4.55 -1.35
CA CYS A 42 7.07 4.36 -2.72
C CYS A 42 7.62 5.45 -3.67
N HIS A 43 7.60 5.14 -4.97
CA HIS A 43 7.93 6.14 -5.98
C HIS A 43 6.93 7.34 -5.92
N PRO A 44 7.39 8.62 -5.97
CA PRO A 44 8.72 9.06 -6.43
C PRO A 44 9.74 9.28 -5.30
N PHE A 45 9.42 9.02 -4.04
CA PHE A 45 10.31 9.36 -2.93
C PHE A 45 11.57 8.47 -2.89
N GLY A 46 11.41 7.14 -3.10
CA GLY A 46 12.52 6.19 -3.04
C GLY A 46 13.08 6.02 -1.63
N ASP A 47 14.34 5.63 -1.54
CA ASP A 47 15.01 5.45 -0.25
C ASP A 47 15.48 6.80 0.28
N ILE A 48 15.09 7.12 1.53
CA ILE A 48 15.47 8.32 2.26
C ILE A 48 15.89 7.97 3.68
N SER A 49 16.56 8.88 4.37
CA SER A 49 16.89 8.72 5.79
C SER A 49 15.72 9.13 6.69
N GLY A 50 15.73 8.65 7.95
CA GLY A 50 14.75 9.06 8.97
C GLY A 50 14.74 10.57 9.20
N ALA A 51 15.89 11.25 9.09
CA ALA A 51 16.00 12.70 9.23
C ALA A 51 15.29 13.47 8.09
N GLU A 52 15.14 12.85 6.91
CA GLU A 52 14.52 13.48 5.73
C GLU A 52 13.01 13.28 5.66
N PHE A 53 12.44 12.35 6.40
CA PHE A 53 11.04 11.93 6.26
C PHE A 53 10.05 13.09 6.41
N GLN A 54 10.22 13.89 7.47
CA GLN A 54 9.34 15.04 7.72
C GLN A 54 9.39 16.05 6.57
N ALA A 55 10.59 16.42 6.12
CA ALA A 55 10.75 17.45 5.10
C ALA A 55 10.36 16.98 3.69
N THR A 56 10.67 15.73 3.36
CA THR A 56 10.48 15.18 2.02
C THR A 56 9.07 14.66 1.76
N CYS A 57 8.43 14.08 2.77
CA CYS A 57 7.15 13.39 2.62
C CYS A 57 6.00 14.11 3.34
N LEU A 58 6.08 14.27 4.67
CA LEU A 58 4.95 14.73 5.46
C LEU A 58 4.67 16.24 5.32
N ALA A 59 5.68 17.07 5.33
CA ALA A 59 5.49 18.52 5.21
C ALA A 59 4.90 18.93 3.85
N PRO A 60 5.32 18.37 2.70
CA PRO A 60 4.62 18.59 1.43
C PRO A 60 3.17 18.16 1.43
N LEU A 61 2.86 17.00 2.03
CA LEU A 61 1.49 16.50 2.13
C LEU A 61 0.62 17.43 3.00
N HIS A 62 1.14 17.84 4.16
CA HIS A 62 0.45 18.79 5.04
C HIS A 62 0.24 20.17 4.38
N ARG A 63 1.22 20.67 3.61
CA ARG A 63 1.00 21.90 2.82
C ARG A 63 -0.10 21.76 1.79
N ALA A 64 -0.23 20.59 1.20
CA ALA A 64 -1.29 20.30 0.23
C ALA A 64 -2.66 20.17 0.90
N MET A 65 -2.70 19.66 2.13
CA MET A 65 -3.90 19.44 2.95
C MET A 65 -3.65 20.02 4.35
N PRO A 66 -3.93 21.34 4.59
CA PRO A 66 -3.61 21.98 5.88
C PRO A 66 -4.40 21.44 7.07
N ASP A 67 -5.55 20.82 6.83
CA ASP A 67 -6.41 20.13 7.80
C ASP A 67 -6.20 18.61 7.79
N LEU A 68 -4.99 18.15 7.47
CA LEU A 68 -4.64 16.75 7.32
C LEU A 68 -4.97 15.94 8.58
N GLU A 69 -5.59 14.80 8.40
CA GLU A 69 -5.82 13.77 9.41
C GLU A 69 -5.19 12.45 8.95
N ARG A 70 -4.45 11.78 9.85
CA ARG A 70 -4.07 10.39 9.69
C ARG A 70 -5.11 9.52 10.39
N ARG A 71 -5.75 8.62 9.64
CA ARG A 71 -6.76 7.69 10.16
C ARG A 71 -6.31 6.26 9.94
N ASP A 72 -5.76 5.64 10.98
CA ASP A 72 -5.46 4.21 10.98
C ASP A 72 -6.76 3.40 10.97
N LEU A 73 -6.81 2.37 10.14
CA LEU A 73 -7.93 1.42 10.01
C LEU A 73 -7.56 0.07 10.60
N ILE A 74 -6.32 -0.35 10.43
CA ILE A 74 -5.73 -1.56 11.01
C ILE A 74 -4.39 -1.18 11.60
N PHE A 75 -4.12 -1.68 12.80
CA PHE A 75 -2.87 -1.50 13.51
C PHE A 75 -2.44 -2.84 14.12
N MET A 76 -1.28 -3.32 13.70
CA MET A 76 -0.69 -4.57 14.18
C MET A 76 0.72 -4.32 14.69
N ALA A 77 1.07 -4.91 15.82
CA ALA A 77 2.41 -4.80 16.38
C ALA A 77 2.86 -6.14 16.96
N GLY A 78 4.11 -6.50 16.72
CA GLY A 78 4.61 -7.78 17.23
C GLY A 78 6.00 -8.14 16.74
N SER A 79 6.38 -9.38 17.03
CA SER A 79 7.58 -10.00 16.48
C SER A 79 7.21 -10.81 15.25
N THR A 80 8.02 -10.71 14.21
CA THR A 80 7.81 -11.51 13.00
C THR A 80 7.96 -12.98 13.29
N PRO A 81 7.04 -13.85 12.82
CA PRO A 81 7.23 -15.30 12.84
C PRO A 81 8.37 -15.70 11.89
N ALA A 82 8.93 -16.90 12.11
CA ALA A 82 9.98 -17.45 11.26
C ALA A 82 9.38 -17.92 9.90
N VAL A 83 9.10 -16.98 9.02
CA VAL A 83 8.72 -17.22 7.63
C VAL A 83 9.87 -16.74 6.76
N HIS A 84 10.43 -17.61 5.92
CA HIS A 84 11.55 -17.29 5.03
C HIS A 84 12.77 -16.65 5.76
N ASP A 85 13.11 -17.15 6.93
CA ASP A 85 14.27 -16.71 7.76
C ASP A 85 14.22 -15.25 8.25
N THR A 86 13.08 -14.58 8.18
CA THR A 86 12.89 -13.19 8.66
C THR A 86 12.29 -13.08 10.07
N GLY A 87 12.36 -14.15 10.87
CA GLY A 87 11.77 -14.22 12.20
C GLY A 87 12.50 -13.40 13.27
N GLY A 88 11.75 -13.04 14.31
CA GLY A 88 12.30 -12.42 15.54
C GLY A 88 12.50 -10.91 15.50
N GLN A 89 12.22 -10.25 14.38
CA GLN A 89 12.26 -8.80 14.28
C GLN A 89 10.97 -8.17 14.85
N HIS A 90 11.08 -6.95 15.33
CA HIS A 90 9.94 -6.22 15.90
C HIS A 90 9.41 -5.20 14.92
N TRP A 91 8.15 -5.37 14.52
CA TRP A 91 7.50 -4.53 13.54
C TRP A 91 6.16 -3.98 14.03
N ILE A 92 5.82 -2.81 13.55
CA ILE A 92 4.46 -2.28 13.49
C ILE A 92 4.04 -2.28 12.03
N GLY A 93 2.84 -2.81 11.72
CA GLY A 93 2.18 -2.67 10.44
C GLY A 93 0.87 -1.92 10.61
N CYS A 94 0.66 -0.86 9.84
CA CYS A 94 -0.59 -0.11 9.86
C CYS A 94 -1.03 0.26 8.44
N CYS A 95 -2.34 0.20 8.22
CA CYS A 95 -2.96 0.77 7.04
C CYS A 95 -4.07 1.74 7.44
N GLY A 96 -4.30 2.72 6.59
CA GLY A 96 -5.28 3.75 6.83
C GLY A 96 -5.39 4.74 5.69
N ASN A 97 -5.94 5.91 5.99
CA ASN A 97 -6.08 7.00 5.03
C ASN A 97 -5.53 8.30 5.62
N TYR A 98 -4.73 9.02 4.84
CA TYR A 98 -4.58 10.45 5.01
C TYR A 98 -5.79 11.13 4.40
N ILE A 99 -6.43 12.03 5.15
CA ILE A 99 -7.66 12.72 4.73
C ILE A 99 -7.50 14.21 5.02
N GLY A 100 -7.92 15.06 4.08
CA GLY A 100 -7.90 16.49 4.28
C GLY A 100 -8.52 17.23 3.10
N THR A 101 -8.66 18.55 3.23
CA THR A 101 -9.09 19.41 2.12
C THR A 101 -7.90 19.70 1.22
N PHE A 102 -7.95 19.24 -0.05
CA PHE A 102 -6.83 19.34 -0.97
C PHE A 102 -6.76 20.71 -1.62
N LEU A 103 -5.96 21.62 -1.03
CA LEU A 103 -5.92 23.05 -1.36
C LEU A 103 -4.69 23.52 -2.14
N ALA A 104 -3.56 22.78 -2.07
CA ALA A 104 -2.36 23.12 -2.81
C ALA A 104 -1.79 21.90 -3.56
N PRO A 105 -0.99 22.08 -4.63
CA PRO A 105 -0.45 20.96 -5.38
C PRO A 105 0.40 20.01 -4.54
N PHE A 106 0.25 18.70 -4.77
CA PHE A 106 1.10 17.66 -4.20
C PHE A 106 1.69 16.82 -5.33
N LEU A 107 3.02 16.78 -5.48
CA LEU A 107 3.71 16.03 -6.54
C LEU A 107 3.14 16.32 -7.95
N ASP A 108 2.95 17.58 -8.30
CA ASP A 108 2.32 18.04 -9.55
C ASP A 108 0.85 17.65 -9.72
N ILE A 109 0.22 17.00 -8.74
CA ILE A 109 -1.22 16.72 -8.73
C ILE A 109 -1.95 18.02 -8.42
N PRO A 110 -2.87 18.50 -9.27
CA PRO A 110 -3.58 19.75 -9.05
C PRO A 110 -4.57 19.60 -7.88
N PRO A 111 -4.73 20.64 -7.05
CA PRO A 111 -5.69 20.62 -5.96
C PRO A 111 -7.13 20.59 -6.48
N THR A 112 -8.03 20.02 -5.67
CA THR A 112 -9.46 19.96 -5.98
C THR A 112 -10.28 21.02 -5.25
N GLY A 113 -9.76 21.58 -4.19
CA GLY A 113 -10.50 22.42 -3.25
C GLY A 113 -11.56 21.66 -2.44
N GLN A 114 -11.53 20.33 -2.48
CA GLN A 114 -12.50 19.44 -1.84
C GLN A 114 -11.81 18.46 -0.91
N LEU A 115 -12.61 17.78 -0.08
CA LEU A 115 -12.12 16.63 0.69
C LEU A 115 -11.48 15.62 -0.24
N ALA A 116 -10.27 15.20 0.10
CA ALA A 116 -9.55 14.14 -0.58
C ALA A 116 -8.99 13.15 0.43
N HIS A 117 -8.70 11.95 -0.04
CA HIS A 117 -8.08 10.91 0.75
C HIS A 117 -6.97 10.24 -0.04
N MET A 118 -5.98 9.71 0.68
CA MET A 118 -4.89 8.93 0.13
C MET A 118 -4.61 7.78 1.07
N ARG A 119 -4.84 6.54 0.61
CA ARG A 119 -4.58 5.34 1.38
C ARG A 119 -3.08 5.17 1.58
N TYR A 120 -2.69 4.66 2.74
CA TYR A 120 -1.33 4.26 3.05
C TYR A 120 -1.30 2.86 3.66
N HIS A 121 -0.22 2.14 3.37
CA HIS A 121 0.26 1.00 4.13
C HIS A 121 1.68 1.31 4.56
N GLU A 122 1.95 1.21 5.85
CA GLU A 122 3.23 1.60 6.45
C GLU A 122 3.67 0.55 7.47
N PHE A 123 4.90 0.13 7.36
CA PHE A 123 5.53 -0.82 8.24
C PHE A 123 6.79 -0.22 8.83
N PHE A 124 6.96 -0.36 10.14
CA PHE A 124 8.06 0.22 10.90
C PHE A 124 8.78 -0.87 11.68
N ARG A 125 10.06 -1.05 11.43
CA ARG A 125 10.92 -1.95 12.19
C ARG A 125 11.55 -1.21 13.34
N PHE A 126 11.45 -1.81 14.52
CA PHE A 126 12.02 -1.30 15.75
C PHE A 126 13.24 -2.11 16.19
N GLU A 127 14.28 -1.40 16.56
CA GLU A 127 15.35 -1.91 17.41
C GLU A 127 15.34 -1.10 18.70
N GLU A 128 15.22 -1.78 19.84
CA GLU A 128 14.97 -1.13 21.14
C GLU A 128 13.72 -0.23 21.05
N ASP A 129 13.85 1.08 21.27
CA ASP A 129 12.77 2.05 21.26
C ASP A 129 12.76 2.94 20.00
N ARG A 130 13.58 2.59 18.99
CA ARG A 130 13.76 3.37 17.77
C ARG A 130 13.31 2.64 16.52
N ILE A 131 12.68 3.38 15.63
CA ILE A 131 12.44 2.96 14.24
C ILE A 131 13.77 3.05 13.51
N VAL A 132 14.24 1.93 12.95
CA VAL A 132 15.48 1.82 12.18
C VAL A 132 15.24 1.55 10.71
N GLU A 133 14.01 1.12 10.37
CA GLU A 133 13.58 0.88 9.00
C GLU A 133 12.09 1.18 8.87
N MET A 134 11.69 1.68 7.71
CA MET A 134 10.29 1.83 7.31
C MET A 134 10.11 1.32 5.88
N GLN A 135 9.00 0.66 5.62
CA GLN A 135 8.56 0.32 4.26
C GLN A 135 7.15 0.88 4.09
N ALA A 136 6.96 1.76 3.11
CA ALA A 136 5.69 2.47 2.97
C ALA A 136 5.26 2.66 1.52
N ILE A 137 4.00 2.35 1.26
CA ILE A 137 3.33 2.68 0.01
C ILE A 137 2.16 3.62 0.32
N TRP A 138 2.21 4.79 -0.30
CA TRP A 138 1.09 5.73 -0.36
C TRP A 138 0.41 5.59 -1.72
N ASP A 139 -0.91 5.48 -1.74
CA ASP A 139 -1.69 5.35 -2.97
C ASP A 139 -1.81 6.73 -3.68
N ILE A 140 -0.67 7.26 -4.12
CA ILE A 140 -0.60 8.54 -4.84
C ILE A 140 -1.50 8.52 -6.08
N PRO A 141 -1.63 7.41 -6.84
CA PRO A 141 -2.64 7.29 -7.91
C PRO A 141 -4.07 7.55 -7.45
N GLU A 142 -4.43 7.21 -6.21
CA GLU A 142 -5.76 7.49 -5.65
C GLU A 142 -6.03 9.00 -5.59
N LEU A 143 -5.05 9.79 -5.17
CA LEU A 143 -5.15 11.26 -5.18
C LEU A 143 -5.20 11.82 -6.60
N MET A 144 -4.40 11.28 -7.55
CA MET A 144 -4.47 11.65 -8.97
C MET A 144 -5.86 11.41 -9.55
N MET A 145 -6.50 10.30 -9.22
CA MET A 145 -7.85 9.99 -9.72
C MET A 145 -8.91 10.93 -9.17
N GLN A 146 -8.86 11.27 -7.87
CA GLN A 146 -9.76 12.23 -7.25
C GLN A 146 -9.60 13.63 -7.86
N ALA A 147 -8.40 14.01 -8.22
CA ALA A 147 -8.11 15.25 -8.95
C ALA A 147 -8.50 15.19 -10.44
N GLY A 148 -9.01 14.04 -10.93
CA GLY A 148 -9.26 13.81 -12.35
C GLY A 148 -7.99 13.97 -13.20
N ALA A 149 -6.83 13.66 -12.63
CA ALA A 149 -5.50 13.88 -13.20
C ALA A 149 -4.70 12.58 -13.44
N TRP A 150 -5.35 11.43 -13.37
CA TRP A 150 -4.75 10.14 -13.67
C TRP A 150 -4.43 10.02 -15.17
N PRO A 151 -3.13 9.98 -15.58
CA PRO A 151 -2.75 10.13 -16.99
C PRO A 151 -2.58 8.78 -17.72
N LEU A 152 -3.19 7.72 -17.21
CA LEU A 152 -3.07 6.35 -17.75
C LEU A 152 -4.45 5.73 -17.96
N ALA A 153 -4.48 4.43 -18.27
CA ALA A 153 -5.72 3.70 -18.51
C ALA A 153 -6.67 3.76 -17.31
N PRO A 154 -7.99 3.76 -17.54
CA PRO A 154 -8.97 3.61 -16.46
C PRO A 154 -8.72 2.35 -15.65
N GLN A 155 -9.00 2.40 -14.37
CA GLN A 155 -8.89 1.23 -13.51
C GLN A 155 -9.92 0.14 -13.85
N LEU A 156 -9.58 -1.10 -13.54
CA LEU A 156 -10.41 -2.26 -13.86
C LEU A 156 -11.54 -2.46 -12.85
N GLY A 157 -11.22 -2.42 -11.56
CA GLY A 157 -12.17 -2.57 -10.48
C GLY A 157 -12.82 -1.25 -10.05
N LYS A 158 -13.54 -1.26 -8.95
CA LYS A 158 -14.24 -0.09 -8.43
C LYS A 158 -13.29 0.85 -7.69
N PHE A 159 -13.34 2.15 -7.99
CA PHE A 159 -12.76 3.19 -7.13
C PHE A 159 -13.58 3.28 -5.84
N LEU A 160 -12.91 3.21 -4.70
CA LEU A 160 -13.56 3.20 -3.39
C LEU A 160 -12.59 3.76 -2.35
N CYS A 161 -13.04 4.71 -1.54
CA CYS A 161 -12.36 5.02 -0.28
C CYS A 161 -12.39 3.78 0.60
N THR A 162 -11.23 3.22 0.89
CA THR A 162 -11.13 1.91 1.54
C THR A 162 -11.68 1.97 2.97
N PRO A 163 -12.66 1.12 3.31
CA PRO A 163 -13.27 1.12 4.64
C PRO A 163 -12.37 0.45 5.69
N ALA A 164 -12.67 0.74 6.96
CA ALA A 164 -12.18 -0.05 8.07
C ALA A 164 -12.72 -1.51 8.00
N PRO A 165 -12.10 -2.45 8.72
CA PRO A 165 -12.61 -3.81 8.82
C PRO A 165 -14.07 -3.84 9.25
N MET A 166 -14.86 -4.69 8.59
CA MET A 166 -16.29 -4.83 8.86
C MET A 166 -16.59 -5.22 10.31
N SER A 167 -15.67 -5.91 10.98
CA SER A 167 -15.74 -6.29 12.40
C SER A 167 -15.55 -5.11 13.37
N GLY A 168 -14.95 -3.98 12.91
CA GLY A 168 -14.71 -2.79 13.74
C GLY A 168 -13.57 -2.92 14.74
N ASP A 169 -12.76 -3.97 14.70
CA ASP A 169 -11.72 -4.31 15.66
C ASP A 169 -10.28 -4.08 15.17
N GLY A 170 -10.11 -3.47 14.00
CA GLY A 170 -8.79 -3.30 13.36
C GLY A 170 -7.75 -2.51 14.17
N LEU A 171 -8.18 -1.72 15.16
CA LEU A 171 -7.30 -0.98 16.07
C LEU A 171 -7.13 -1.64 17.45
N ALA A 172 -7.80 -2.77 17.68
CA ALA A 172 -7.80 -3.50 18.95
C ALA A 172 -7.65 -5.01 18.73
N ILE A 173 -6.75 -5.40 17.83
CA ILE A 173 -6.52 -6.79 17.45
C ILE A 173 -5.78 -7.51 18.59
N GLU A 174 -6.35 -8.61 19.05
CA GLU A 174 -5.80 -9.44 20.13
C GLU A 174 -5.86 -10.93 19.77
N GLY A 175 -5.05 -11.72 20.43
CA GLY A 175 -5.03 -13.18 20.32
C GLY A 175 -3.93 -13.73 19.43
N ASP A 176 -3.85 -15.06 19.41
CA ASP A 176 -2.91 -15.80 18.59
C ASP A 176 -3.36 -15.78 17.12
N GLY A 177 -2.46 -15.36 16.22
CA GLY A 177 -2.71 -15.26 14.78
C GLY A 177 -2.23 -16.46 13.97
N GLN A 178 -1.72 -17.53 14.58
CA GLN A 178 -1.04 -18.61 13.85
C GLN A 178 -1.95 -19.28 12.81
N MET A 179 -3.21 -19.56 13.16
CA MET A 179 -4.14 -20.17 12.20
C MET A 179 -4.43 -19.25 11.00
N ALA A 180 -4.54 -17.95 11.24
CA ALA A 180 -4.73 -16.98 10.16
C ALA A 180 -3.50 -16.92 9.25
N LEU A 181 -2.31 -16.89 9.84
CA LEU A 181 -1.02 -16.92 9.12
C LEU A 181 -0.90 -18.17 8.24
N ASP A 182 -1.14 -19.34 8.81
CA ASP A 182 -1.05 -20.62 8.08
C ASP A 182 -2.03 -20.66 6.89
N SER A 183 -3.23 -20.11 7.08
CA SER A 183 -4.23 -20.02 6.00
C SER A 183 -3.77 -19.10 4.88
N VAL A 184 -3.25 -17.89 5.22
CA VAL A 184 -2.77 -16.93 4.22
C VAL A 184 -1.54 -17.47 3.47
N ILE A 185 -0.56 -18.05 4.17
CA ILE A 185 0.62 -18.65 3.53
C ILE A 185 0.22 -19.81 2.62
N SER A 186 -0.70 -20.66 3.06
CA SER A 186 -1.23 -21.77 2.23
C SER A 186 -1.94 -21.24 0.98
N MET A 187 -2.70 -20.17 1.11
CA MET A 187 -3.37 -19.50 0.00
C MET A 187 -2.36 -18.96 -1.00
N LEU A 188 -1.34 -18.24 -0.55
CA LEU A 188 -0.29 -17.71 -1.42
C LEU A 188 0.49 -18.82 -2.12
N THR A 189 0.79 -19.91 -1.40
CA THR A 189 1.45 -21.10 -1.98
C THR A 189 0.63 -21.68 -3.12
N ASP A 190 -0.69 -21.82 -2.93
CA ASP A 190 -1.56 -22.34 -3.98
C ASP A 190 -1.73 -21.36 -5.15
N LEU A 191 -1.77 -20.05 -4.88
CA LEU A 191 -1.77 -19.03 -5.94
C LEU A 191 -0.54 -19.13 -6.86
N CYS A 192 0.61 -19.56 -6.33
CA CYS A 192 1.86 -19.66 -7.08
C CYS A 192 2.01 -20.93 -7.87
N ARG A 193 1.11 -21.89 -7.74
CA ARG A 193 1.06 -23.09 -8.60
C ARG A 193 0.70 -22.76 -10.04
N PHE A 194 -0.13 -21.75 -10.24
CA PHE A 194 -0.32 -21.11 -11.53
C PHE A 194 0.81 -20.07 -11.70
N PRO A 195 1.56 -20.03 -12.76
CA PRO A 195 1.34 -20.57 -14.11
C PRO A 195 2.02 -21.92 -14.41
N GLY A 196 2.61 -22.58 -13.47
CA GLY A 196 3.19 -23.92 -13.68
C GLY A 196 2.14 -24.96 -14.11
N ASP A 197 0.88 -24.74 -13.75
CA ASP A 197 -0.28 -25.47 -14.23
C ASP A 197 -1.25 -24.49 -14.89
N PRO A 198 -1.64 -24.68 -16.16
CA PRO A 198 -2.55 -23.77 -16.88
C PRO A 198 -4.00 -23.82 -16.37
N ASP A 199 -4.37 -24.77 -15.52
CA ASP A 199 -5.70 -24.83 -14.93
C ASP A 199 -5.81 -23.87 -13.73
N PRO A 200 -6.62 -22.79 -13.80
CA PRO A 200 -6.81 -21.88 -12.68
C PRO A 200 -7.34 -22.53 -11.40
N SER A 201 -7.92 -23.73 -11.47
CA SER A 201 -8.45 -24.45 -10.31
C SER A 201 -7.37 -24.87 -9.32
N VAL A 202 -6.10 -24.98 -9.75
CA VAL A 202 -4.96 -25.27 -8.87
C VAL A 202 -4.75 -24.24 -7.78
N MET A 203 -5.24 -23.01 -7.99
CA MET A 203 -5.18 -21.93 -7.00
C MET A 203 -6.19 -22.12 -5.85
N ARG A 204 -7.14 -23.01 -6.00
CA ARG A 204 -8.12 -23.39 -4.96
C ARG A 204 -8.73 -22.22 -4.20
N LEU A 205 -9.10 -21.13 -4.87
CA LEU A 205 -9.55 -19.89 -4.22
C LEU A 205 -10.72 -20.14 -3.24
N GLU A 206 -11.65 -20.99 -3.61
CA GLU A 206 -12.84 -21.34 -2.83
C GLU A 206 -12.50 -22.00 -1.47
N LYS A 207 -11.28 -22.53 -1.32
CA LYS A 207 -10.77 -23.09 -0.07
C LYS A 207 -10.40 -22.02 0.95
N TYR A 208 -9.94 -20.86 0.46
CA TYR A 208 -9.33 -19.82 1.30
C TYR A 208 -10.16 -18.55 1.41
N TRP A 209 -10.94 -18.24 0.36
CA TRP A 209 -11.65 -16.99 0.28
C TRP A 209 -13.13 -17.15 0.60
N HIS A 210 -13.63 -16.28 1.48
CA HIS A 210 -15.04 -16.20 1.76
C HIS A 210 -15.82 -15.81 0.48
N PRO A 211 -17.00 -16.42 0.18
CA PRO A 211 -17.76 -16.12 -1.05
C PRO A 211 -18.10 -14.63 -1.23
N ARG A 212 -18.26 -13.92 -0.11
CA ARG A 212 -18.53 -12.47 -0.08
C ARG A 212 -17.29 -11.65 0.34
N CYS A 213 -16.10 -12.11 -0.01
CA CYS A 213 -14.88 -11.38 0.28
C CYS A 213 -14.82 -10.03 -0.44
N ASN A 214 -14.03 -9.10 0.10
CA ASN A 214 -13.62 -7.88 -0.57
C ASN A 214 -12.10 -7.90 -0.75
N TRP A 215 -11.67 -7.62 -1.95
CA TRP A 215 -10.28 -7.34 -2.27
C TRP A 215 -10.14 -5.86 -2.58
N TYR A 216 -9.54 -5.11 -1.67
CA TYR A 216 -9.35 -3.67 -1.78
C TYR A 216 -7.99 -3.39 -2.44
N GLY A 217 -7.94 -3.44 -3.77
CA GLY A 217 -6.74 -3.16 -4.55
C GLY A 217 -6.38 -1.68 -4.60
N PRO A 218 -5.13 -1.33 -5.03
CA PRO A 218 -4.70 0.05 -5.18
C PRO A 218 -5.46 0.76 -6.31
N ALA A 219 -5.47 2.09 -6.27
CA ALA A 219 -5.95 2.89 -7.39
C ALA A 219 -5.16 2.55 -8.66
N GLY A 220 -5.86 2.43 -9.79
CA GLY A 220 -5.34 1.88 -11.03
C GLY A 220 -5.77 0.43 -11.25
N ILE A 221 -5.73 -0.44 -10.24
CA ILE A 221 -6.32 -1.78 -10.29
C ILE A 221 -7.78 -1.72 -9.83
N GLY A 222 -8.04 -1.15 -8.66
CA GLY A 222 -9.38 -0.99 -8.08
C GLY A 222 -9.86 -2.19 -7.28
N THR A 223 -11.01 -2.05 -6.65
CA THR A 223 -11.62 -3.01 -5.72
C THR A 223 -12.49 -4.03 -6.43
N GLY A 224 -12.40 -5.30 -6.00
CA GLY A 224 -13.24 -6.42 -6.43
C GLY A 224 -14.07 -7.01 -5.29
N ARG A 225 -15.28 -7.51 -5.60
CA ARG A 225 -16.18 -8.19 -4.66
C ARG A 225 -16.34 -9.65 -5.02
N GLY A 226 -16.19 -10.54 -4.02
CA GLY A 226 -16.26 -11.98 -4.19
C GLY A 226 -15.13 -12.55 -5.05
N ILE A 227 -15.06 -13.88 -5.14
CA ILE A 227 -14.01 -14.56 -5.93
C ILE A 227 -14.10 -14.15 -7.41
N SER A 228 -15.29 -14.01 -7.96
CA SER A 228 -15.47 -13.58 -9.36
C SER A 228 -14.96 -12.15 -9.59
N GLY A 229 -15.23 -11.22 -8.68
CA GLY A 229 -14.72 -9.86 -8.76
C GLY A 229 -13.19 -9.80 -8.63
N PHE A 230 -12.62 -10.55 -7.71
CA PHE A 230 -11.17 -10.72 -7.57
C PHE A 230 -10.54 -11.27 -8.85
N ARG A 231 -11.11 -12.34 -9.43
CA ARG A 231 -10.62 -12.94 -10.69
C ARG A 231 -10.74 -11.99 -11.87
N ASN A 232 -11.89 -11.35 -12.05
CA ASN A 232 -12.16 -10.56 -13.26
C ASN A 232 -11.39 -9.24 -13.29
N TRP A 233 -11.24 -8.56 -12.15
CA TRP A 233 -10.70 -7.21 -12.13
C TRP A 233 -9.24 -7.14 -11.69
N HIS A 234 -8.72 -8.19 -11.05
CA HIS A 234 -7.32 -8.27 -10.63
C HIS A 234 -6.61 -9.50 -11.20
N GLN A 235 -6.94 -10.69 -10.70
CA GLN A 235 -6.12 -11.89 -10.91
C GLN A 235 -5.99 -12.28 -12.39
N GLY A 236 -7.08 -12.28 -13.14
CA GLY A 236 -7.09 -12.64 -14.56
C GLY A 236 -6.24 -11.68 -15.41
N PRO A 237 -6.46 -10.36 -15.36
CA PRO A 237 -5.61 -9.40 -16.05
C PRO A 237 -4.14 -9.46 -15.63
N PHE A 238 -3.88 -9.63 -14.33
CA PHE A 238 -2.54 -9.74 -13.78
C PHE A 238 -1.78 -10.96 -14.33
N LEU A 239 -2.38 -12.14 -14.27
CA LEU A 239 -1.74 -13.38 -14.73
C LEU A 239 -1.62 -13.48 -16.25
N ARG A 240 -2.54 -12.87 -17.00
CA ARG A 240 -2.39 -12.78 -18.48
C ARG A 240 -1.26 -11.83 -18.86
N GLY A 241 -1.07 -10.76 -18.11
CA GLY A 241 0.00 -9.79 -18.35
C GLY A 241 1.37 -10.28 -17.87
N MET A 242 1.39 -11.03 -16.77
CA MET A 242 2.61 -11.48 -16.08
C MET A 242 2.49 -12.95 -15.68
N PRO A 243 2.58 -13.90 -16.66
CA PRO A 243 2.29 -15.31 -16.43
C PRO A 243 3.38 -16.05 -15.67
N ASP A 244 4.55 -15.45 -15.48
CA ASP A 244 5.72 -16.06 -14.84
C ASP A 244 5.91 -15.63 -13.38
N ARG A 245 4.84 -15.14 -12.72
CA ARG A 245 4.91 -14.70 -11.32
C ARG A 245 5.61 -15.72 -10.43
N LYS A 246 6.66 -15.26 -9.74
CA LYS A 246 7.40 -16.03 -8.75
C LYS A 246 7.28 -15.33 -7.39
N LEU A 247 6.86 -16.07 -6.38
CA LEU A 247 6.81 -15.64 -4.99
C LEU A 247 7.86 -16.32 -4.12
N ASP A 248 8.52 -17.34 -4.64
CA ASP A 248 9.55 -18.01 -3.89
C ASP A 248 10.72 -17.05 -3.68
N ALA A 249 11.13 -16.96 -2.44
CA ALA A 249 12.27 -16.20 -1.99
C ALA A 249 13.53 -16.60 -2.75
N MET A 250 13.74 -15.99 -3.87
CA MET A 250 14.95 -16.17 -4.67
C MET A 250 15.88 -15.01 -4.30
N GLY A 251 16.59 -15.17 -3.19
CA GLY A 251 17.74 -14.36 -2.78
C GLY A 251 17.52 -12.88 -2.53
N ASP A 252 16.79 -12.20 -3.39
CA ASP A 252 16.52 -10.76 -3.35
C ASP A 252 15.04 -10.39 -3.11
N LEU A 253 14.18 -11.39 -2.91
CA LEU A 253 12.79 -11.19 -2.48
C LEU A 253 12.71 -11.33 -0.96
N MET A 254 12.07 -10.38 -0.30
CA MET A 254 12.00 -10.34 1.15
C MET A 254 10.61 -9.94 1.62
N SER A 255 10.07 -10.74 2.54
CA SER A 255 8.80 -10.48 3.20
C SER A 255 8.94 -10.55 4.71
N HIS A 256 8.26 -9.64 5.41
CA HIS A 256 8.10 -9.68 6.85
C HIS A 256 6.62 -9.78 7.20
N TRP A 257 6.30 -10.59 8.19
CA TRP A 257 4.94 -10.97 8.53
C TRP A 257 4.58 -10.59 9.95
N LEU A 258 3.34 -10.19 10.17
CA LEU A 258 2.74 -10.14 11.51
C LEU A 258 1.40 -10.86 11.47
N ALA A 259 1.05 -11.51 12.58
CA ALA A 259 -0.24 -12.17 12.74
C ALA A 259 -0.76 -12.01 14.17
N ALA A 260 -2.03 -11.69 14.31
CA ALA A 260 -2.71 -11.60 15.60
C ALA A 260 -4.22 -11.82 15.39
N GLY A 261 -4.84 -12.64 16.23
CA GLY A 261 -6.26 -12.98 16.10
C GLY A 261 -6.62 -13.48 14.71
N ASN A 262 -7.54 -12.80 14.05
CA ASN A 262 -7.97 -13.10 12.68
C ASN A 262 -7.27 -12.26 11.61
N TYR A 263 -6.19 -11.57 11.95
CA TYR A 263 -5.48 -10.66 11.05
C TYR A 263 -4.08 -11.15 10.74
N VAL A 264 -3.67 -10.89 9.51
CA VAL A 264 -2.31 -11.10 9.02
C VAL A 264 -1.91 -9.87 8.23
N CYS A 265 -0.66 -9.44 8.32
CA CYS A 265 -0.11 -8.49 7.38
C CYS A 265 1.28 -8.91 6.90
N GLU A 266 1.61 -8.46 5.70
CA GLU A 266 2.88 -8.69 5.03
C GLU A 266 3.43 -7.39 4.49
N THR A 267 4.73 -7.18 4.67
CA THR A 267 5.48 -6.19 3.91
C THR A 267 6.51 -6.89 3.02
N GLY A 268 6.62 -6.45 1.77
CA GLY A 268 7.54 -7.02 0.78
C GLY A 268 8.25 -5.94 -0.02
N TRP A 269 9.59 -5.89 0.07
CA TRP A 269 10.39 -4.83 -0.54
C TRP A 269 11.67 -5.33 -1.23
N PRO A 270 11.54 -5.93 -2.44
CA PRO A 270 10.32 -6.40 -3.12
C PRO A 270 9.90 -7.80 -2.66
N ASN A 271 8.64 -8.17 -2.90
CA ASN A 271 8.17 -9.53 -2.64
C ASN A 271 7.74 -10.31 -3.90
N MET A 272 7.79 -9.71 -5.08
CA MET A 272 7.46 -10.41 -6.33
C MET A 272 8.43 -10.03 -7.44
N ARG A 273 8.71 -11.01 -8.32
CA ARG A 273 9.45 -10.85 -9.58
C ARG A 273 8.59 -11.37 -10.72
N LEU A 274 8.43 -10.57 -11.77
CA LEU A 274 7.50 -10.81 -12.87
C LEU A 274 8.05 -10.26 -14.18
N THR A 275 7.62 -10.84 -15.31
CA THR A 275 7.92 -10.31 -16.65
C THR A 275 6.63 -9.86 -17.33
N VAL A 276 6.57 -8.63 -17.81
CA VAL A 276 5.39 -8.09 -18.52
C VAL A 276 5.37 -8.61 -19.95
N THR A 277 4.57 -9.66 -20.15
CA THR A 277 4.38 -10.37 -21.42
C THR A 277 2.88 -10.50 -21.74
N GLY A 278 2.49 -11.50 -22.52
CA GLY A 278 1.07 -11.80 -22.80
C GLY A 278 0.30 -10.59 -23.32
N ASP A 279 -0.78 -10.25 -22.65
CA ASP A 279 -1.66 -9.12 -23.03
C ASP A 279 -1.10 -7.73 -22.64
N GLY A 280 0.06 -7.68 -21.98
CA GLY A 280 0.50 -6.49 -21.26
C GLY A 280 -0.29 -6.28 -19.97
N TRP A 281 -0.10 -5.14 -19.30
CA TRP A 281 -0.76 -4.89 -18.02
C TRP A 281 -1.03 -3.40 -17.78
N MET A 282 -2.19 -3.09 -17.24
CA MET A 282 -2.58 -1.72 -16.84
C MET A 282 -2.41 -0.67 -17.94
N GLY A 283 -2.74 -1.04 -19.18
CA GLY A 283 -2.62 -0.17 -20.36
C GLY A 283 -1.20 -0.07 -20.93
N ILE A 284 -0.25 -0.85 -20.41
CA ILE A 284 1.11 -0.96 -20.93
C ILE A 284 1.20 -2.21 -21.80
N ALA A 285 1.66 -2.03 -23.04
CA ALA A 285 1.88 -3.13 -23.97
C ALA A 285 2.94 -4.12 -23.45
N PRO A 286 2.94 -5.38 -23.89
CA PRO A 286 3.96 -6.36 -23.56
C PRO A 286 5.37 -5.81 -23.86
N SER A 287 6.22 -5.74 -22.86
CA SER A 287 7.57 -5.18 -23.00
C SER A 287 8.67 -6.23 -22.96
N GLY A 288 8.37 -7.43 -22.47
CA GLY A 288 9.37 -8.45 -22.15
C GLY A 288 10.32 -8.05 -21.01
N ARG A 289 10.04 -6.95 -20.30
CA ARG A 289 10.85 -6.50 -19.18
C ARG A 289 10.47 -7.24 -17.91
N GLU A 290 11.48 -7.71 -17.20
CA GLU A 290 11.34 -8.16 -15.82
C GLU A 290 11.21 -6.95 -14.91
N ILE A 291 10.32 -7.04 -13.94
CA ILE A 291 10.08 -6.04 -12.89
C ILE A 291 10.14 -6.68 -11.51
N LEU A 292 10.56 -5.91 -10.54
CA LEU A 292 10.44 -6.21 -9.12
C LEU A 292 9.24 -5.43 -8.58
N MET A 293 8.32 -6.12 -7.94
CA MET A 293 7.10 -5.49 -7.42
C MET A 293 7.11 -5.47 -5.90
N ARG A 294 6.82 -4.31 -5.35
CA ARG A 294 6.64 -4.07 -3.92
C ARG A 294 5.17 -4.10 -3.61
N SER A 295 4.79 -4.87 -2.59
CA SER A 295 3.40 -5.01 -2.16
C SER A 295 3.34 -5.04 -0.63
N LEU A 296 2.39 -4.34 -0.08
CA LEU A 296 2.10 -4.28 1.35
C LEU A 296 0.65 -4.68 1.56
N ASP A 297 0.42 -5.76 2.29
CA ASP A 297 -0.86 -6.44 2.34
C ASP A 297 -1.37 -6.60 3.77
N PHE A 298 -2.71 -6.52 3.94
CA PHE A 298 -3.41 -6.87 5.17
C PHE A 298 -4.58 -7.78 4.85
N TRP A 299 -4.77 -8.82 5.63
CA TRP A 299 -5.89 -9.76 5.52
C TRP A 299 -6.65 -9.83 6.83
N ARG A 300 -7.97 -9.93 6.74
CA ARG A 300 -8.84 -10.33 7.85
C ARG A 300 -9.62 -11.58 7.48
N LEU A 301 -9.58 -12.55 8.36
CA LEU A 301 -10.30 -13.80 8.22
C LEU A 301 -11.63 -13.76 9.02
N GLU A 302 -12.59 -14.50 8.55
CA GLU A 302 -13.87 -14.74 9.21
C GLU A 302 -14.21 -16.22 9.05
N GLU A 303 -14.39 -16.92 10.16
CA GLU A 303 -14.60 -18.38 10.16
C GLU A 303 -13.53 -19.17 9.38
N GLY A 304 -12.26 -18.73 9.47
CA GLY A 304 -11.12 -19.34 8.80
C GLY A 304 -10.95 -19.00 7.32
N LEU A 305 -11.84 -18.17 6.73
CA LEU A 305 -11.76 -17.74 5.33
C LEU A 305 -11.40 -16.26 5.24
N ILE A 306 -10.60 -15.89 4.23
CA ILE A 306 -10.23 -14.50 3.96
C ILE A 306 -11.49 -13.72 3.56
N ARG A 307 -11.89 -12.79 4.40
CA ARG A 307 -13.10 -12.00 4.24
C ARG A 307 -12.82 -10.64 3.65
N GLU A 308 -11.68 -10.06 4.00
CA GLU A 308 -11.21 -8.77 3.54
C GLU A 308 -9.70 -8.81 3.32
N ASN A 309 -9.24 -8.17 2.25
CA ASN A 309 -7.82 -8.01 1.97
C ASN A 309 -7.56 -6.60 1.45
N TRP A 310 -6.72 -5.86 2.14
CA TRP A 310 -6.24 -4.53 1.76
C TRP A 310 -4.87 -4.70 1.13
N VAL A 311 -4.71 -4.20 -0.08
CA VAL A 311 -3.49 -4.37 -0.89
C VAL A 311 -3.03 -3.02 -1.41
N LEU A 312 -1.77 -2.68 -1.19
CA LEU A 312 -1.07 -1.63 -1.93
C LEU A 312 0.11 -2.22 -2.68
N VAL A 313 0.21 -1.85 -3.94
CA VAL A 313 1.34 -2.13 -4.82
C VAL A 313 1.95 -0.79 -5.24
N ASP A 314 3.27 -0.66 -5.23
CA ASP A 314 3.96 0.52 -5.76
C ASP A 314 3.86 0.57 -7.29
N LEU A 315 2.64 0.90 -7.78
CA LEU A 315 2.35 0.95 -9.22
C LEU A 315 3.20 2.00 -9.93
N LEU A 316 3.53 3.11 -9.28
CA LEU A 316 4.34 4.16 -9.89
C LEU A 316 5.77 3.67 -10.13
N ASP A 317 6.31 2.85 -9.23
CA ASP A 317 7.61 2.19 -9.42
C ASP A 317 7.56 1.13 -10.54
N VAL A 318 6.47 0.35 -10.63
CA VAL A 318 6.27 -0.58 -11.73
C VAL A 318 6.27 0.15 -13.08
N TYR A 319 5.54 1.25 -13.21
CA TYR A 319 5.55 2.06 -14.42
C TYR A 319 6.95 2.60 -14.73
N ARG A 320 7.67 3.11 -13.73
CA ARG A 320 9.04 3.58 -13.87
C ARG A 320 9.97 2.48 -14.41
N GLN A 321 9.90 1.26 -13.86
CA GLN A 321 10.68 0.11 -14.34
C GLN A 321 10.35 -0.25 -15.80
N LEU A 322 9.10 -0.06 -16.20
CA LEU A 322 8.65 -0.25 -17.57
C LEU A 322 9.03 0.90 -18.52
N GLY A 323 9.67 1.96 -17.99
CA GLY A 323 10.09 3.13 -18.77
C GLY A 323 8.98 4.15 -19.01
N VAL A 324 7.93 4.14 -18.17
CA VAL A 324 6.82 5.09 -18.20
C VAL A 324 6.96 6.09 -17.05
N ASP A 325 7.32 7.33 -17.36
CA ASP A 325 7.32 8.43 -16.39
C ASP A 325 5.89 8.97 -16.25
N VAL A 326 5.21 8.52 -15.19
CA VAL A 326 3.80 8.91 -14.90
C VAL A 326 3.70 10.40 -14.58
N PHE A 327 4.70 10.98 -13.90
CA PHE A 327 4.69 12.41 -13.55
C PHE A 327 4.93 13.30 -14.76
N ALA A 328 5.79 12.89 -15.71
CA ALA A 328 5.91 13.60 -16.98
C ALA A 328 4.59 13.58 -17.76
N ARG A 329 3.92 12.43 -17.81
CA ARG A 329 2.57 12.32 -18.42
C ARG A 329 1.53 13.17 -17.69
N LEU A 330 1.57 13.20 -16.34
CA LEU A 330 0.69 14.07 -15.56
C LEU A 330 0.89 15.54 -15.91
N ARG A 331 2.13 16.01 -16.01
CA ARG A 331 2.43 17.39 -16.42
C ARG A 331 1.88 17.72 -17.82
N GLU A 332 2.05 16.81 -18.79
CA GLU A 332 1.45 16.99 -20.13
C GLU A 332 -0.08 16.97 -20.09
N PHE A 333 -0.65 16.04 -19.34
CA PHE A 333 -2.11 15.94 -19.17
C PHE A 333 -2.68 17.21 -18.52
N ASN A 334 -2.03 17.78 -17.53
CA ASN A 334 -2.43 19.02 -16.89
C ASN A 334 -2.42 20.21 -17.87
N LYS A 335 -1.45 20.28 -18.79
CA LYS A 335 -1.46 21.31 -19.86
C LYS A 335 -2.71 21.21 -20.72
N ALA A 336 -3.13 20.00 -21.09
CA ALA A 336 -4.33 19.78 -21.91
C ALA A 336 -5.64 20.13 -21.15
N ARG A 337 -5.64 20.09 -19.83
CA ARG A 337 -6.79 20.44 -18.98
C ARG A 337 -7.04 21.93 -18.84
N VAL A 338 -6.08 22.76 -19.21
CA VAL A 338 -6.23 24.21 -19.20
C VAL A 338 -6.76 24.63 -20.58
N PRO A 339 -8.08 24.77 -20.80
CA PRO A 339 -8.58 25.45 -21.98
C PRO A 339 -8.05 26.89 -21.91
N GLY A 340 -7.50 27.41 -22.98
CA GLY A 340 -6.94 28.78 -23.02
C GLY A 340 -7.93 29.91 -22.67
N SER A 341 -9.16 29.58 -22.31
CA SER A 341 -10.24 30.51 -21.95
C SER A 341 -10.75 30.39 -20.52
N ILE A 342 -10.33 29.36 -19.74
CA ILE A 342 -10.76 29.19 -18.35
C ILE A 342 -9.52 29.35 -17.46
N PRO A 343 -9.38 30.46 -16.70
CA PRO A 343 -8.32 30.58 -15.72
C PRO A 343 -8.50 29.45 -14.70
N LEU A 344 -7.49 28.56 -14.59
CA LEU A 344 -7.42 27.72 -13.41
C LEU A 344 -7.25 28.64 -12.20
N PRO A 345 -7.84 28.29 -11.04
CA PRO A 345 -7.50 28.98 -9.80
C PRO A 345 -5.97 29.03 -9.67
N ASP A 346 -5.43 30.19 -9.38
CA ASP A 346 -3.99 30.33 -9.16
C ASP A 346 -3.65 29.77 -7.78
N TRP A 347 -3.59 28.43 -7.69
CA TRP A 347 -3.27 27.73 -6.45
C TRP A 347 -1.87 28.02 -5.91
N ARG A 348 -1.02 28.71 -6.72
CA ARG A 348 0.31 29.14 -6.28
C ARG A 348 0.25 30.33 -5.31
N ASN A 349 -0.90 30.97 -5.21
CA ASN A 349 -1.16 32.13 -4.35
C ASN A 349 -2.27 31.87 -3.30
N ALA A 350 -2.70 30.60 -3.11
CA ALA A 350 -3.69 30.23 -2.10
C ALA A 350 -3.01 29.81 -0.78
#